data_1f30a54a78809b55a3347523bb0f57f1
#
_entry.id   1f30a54a78809b55a3347523bb0f57f1
#
_cell.length_a   1.000
_cell.length_b   1.000
_cell.length_c   1.000
_cell.angle_alpha   90.00
_cell.angle_beta   90.00
_cell.angle_gamma   90.00
#
_symmetry.space_group_name_H-M   'P 1'
#
loop_
_entity.id
_entity.type
_entity.pdbx_description
1 polymer ?
#
loop_
_entity_poly.entity_id
_entity_poly.type
_entity_poly.pdbx_seq_one_letter_code
_entity_poly.pdbx_strand_id
1 'polypeptide(L)'
;MEENKSKLNIQWFPGHMTKAKRQMEEHLKMVDMVIELRDARIPDASKNPLIDELTAHKPRLILLSKKDKADPQISAAWIAALEKAEVKAMAVDLLHEKLEKRITAAAQELMKAKIERMKRRGKIGRAHV
;
A
#
# COMPACT_ATOMS: atom_id res chain seq x y z
N MET A 1 -12.37 -24.76 13.68
CA MET A 1 -12.10 -24.27 12.31
C MET A 1 -13.32 -23.61 11.69
N GLU A 2 -14.45 -24.31 11.68
CA GLU A 2 -15.68 -23.72 11.18
C GLU A 2 -16.10 -22.48 11.95
N GLU A 3 -15.96 -22.52 13.27
CA GLU A 3 -16.32 -21.40 14.10
C GLU A 3 -15.49 -20.15 13.79
N ASN A 4 -14.19 -20.32 13.54
CA ASN A 4 -13.34 -19.19 13.19
C ASN A 4 -13.71 -18.60 11.85
N LYS A 5 -14.04 -19.43 10.88
CA LYS A 5 -14.52 -18.97 9.58
C LYS A 5 -15.84 -18.23 9.71
N SER A 6 -16.72 -18.73 10.56
CA SER A 6 -18.01 -18.07 10.80
C SER A 6 -17.82 -16.69 11.38
N LYS A 7 -16.91 -16.54 12.34
CA LYS A 7 -16.62 -15.24 12.95
C LYS A 7 -16.06 -14.25 11.94
N LEU A 8 -15.15 -14.71 11.08
CA LEU A 8 -14.61 -13.87 10.02
C LEU A 8 -15.69 -13.51 9.01
N ASN A 9 -16.54 -14.48 8.65
CA ASN A 9 -17.59 -14.27 7.67
C ASN A 9 -18.67 -13.32 8.13
N ILE A 10 -18.96 -13.27 9.43
CA ILE A 10 -19.92 -12.31 9.98
C ILE A 10 -19.52 -10.88 9.62
N GLN A 11 -18.22 -10.61 9.66
CA GLN A 11 -17.69 -9.30 9.30
C GLN A 11 -17.72 -9.02 7.80
N TRP A 12 -17.89 -10.06 7.00
CA TRP A 12 -17.79 -9.98 5.55
C TRP A 12 -19.08 -10.29 4.81
N PHE A 13 -20.23 -10.08 5.46
CA PHE A 13 -21.51 -10.13 4.75
C PHE A 13 -21.52 -9.11 3.61
N PRO A 14 -22.17 -9.42 2.49
CA PRO A 14 -22.16 -8.54 1.30
C PRO A 14 -22.51 -7.08 1.61
N GLY A 15 -23.48 -6.85 2.47
CA GLY A 15 -23.86 -5.50 2.86
C GLY A 15 -22.74 -4.75 3.60
N HIS A 16 -22.04 -5.44 4.51
CA HIS A 16 -20.92 -4.86 5.25
C HIS A 16 -19.73 -4.59 4.34
N MET A 17 -19.47 -5.48 3.40
CA MET A 17 -18.38 -5.30 2.44
C MET A 17 -18.64 -4.09 1.55
N THR A 18 -19.86 -3.94 1.06
CA THR A 18 -20.24 -2.81 0.22
C THR A 18 -20.08 -1.50 0.96
N LYS A 19 -20.52 -1.45 2.21
CA LYS A 19 -20.39 -0.25 3.04
C LYS A 19 -18.93 0.10 3.30
N ALA A 20 -18.12 -0.90 3.69
CA ALA A 20 -16.72 -0.68 3.96
C ALA A 20 -15.98 -0.21 2.71
N LYS A 21 -16.25 -0.82 1.56
CA LYS A 21 -15.66 -0.42 0.29
C LYS A 21 -16.00 1.03 -0.03
N ARG A 22 -17.25 1.43 0.14
CA ARG A 22 -17.68 2.79 -0.14
C ARG A 22 -17.00 3.80 0.77
N GLN A 23 -16.89 3.49 2.05
CA GLN A 23 -16.20 4.36 3.01
C GLN A 23 -14.72 4.51 2.65
N MET A 24 -14.07 3.43 2.28
CA MET A 24 -12.66 3.47 1.87
C MET A 24 -12.49 4.28 0.59
N GLU A 25 -13.37 4.13 -0.37
CA GLU A 25 -13.33 4.92 -1.61
C GLU A 25 -13.42 6.41 -1.33
N GLU A 26 -14.31 6.80 -0.43
CA GLU A 26 -14.45 8.20 -0.05
C GLU A 26 -13.20 8.74 0.62
N HIS A 27 -12.61 7.98 1.55
CA HIS A 27 -11.39 8.39 2.22
C HIS A 27 -10.22 8.48 1.24
N LEU A 28 -10.13 7.55 0.30
CA LEU A 28 -9.02 7.51 -0.66
C LEU A 28 -9.06 8.67 -1.64
N LYS A 29 -10.22 9.26 -1.89
CA LYS A 29 -10.31 10.46 -2.72
C LYS A 29 -9.57 11.64 -2.12
N MET A 30 -9.39 11.64 -0.80
CA MET A 30 -8.81 12.75 -0.07
C MET A 30 -7.32 12.59 0.21
N VAL A 31 -6.74 11.43 -0.09
CA VAL A 31 -5.33 11.17 0.19
C VAL A 31 -4.50 11.20 -1.08
N ASP A 32 -3.23 11.57 -0.95
CA ASP A 32 -2.32 11.66 -2.08
C ASP A 32 -1.52 10.38 -2.31
N MET A 33 -1.34 9.57 -1.29
CA MET A 33 -0.64 8.30 -1.40
C MET A 33 -1.12 7.35 -0.30
N VAL A 34 -0.80 6.07 -0.46
CA VAL A 34 -1.21 5.03 0.47
C VAL A 34 0.03 4.26 0.94
N ILE A 35 0.08 3.97 2.23
CA ILE A 35 1.10 3.08 2.79
C ILE A 35 0.43 1.77 3.16
N GLU A 36 0.89 0.68 2.56
CA GLU A 36 0.32 -0.64 2.76
C GLU A 36 1.30 -1.52 3.51
N LEU A 37 0.83 -2.23 4.53
CA LEU A 37 1.64 -3.18 5.28
C LEU A 37 1.37 -4.60 4.80
N ARG A 38 2.44 -5.34 4.50
CA ARG A 38 2.37 -6.76 4.19
C ARG A 38 3.40 -7.50 5.05
N ASP A 39 3.21 -8.79 5.22
CA ASP A 39 4.16 -9.64 5.92
C ASP A 39 5.26 -10.08 4.95
N ALA A 40 6.53 -9.78 5.26
CA ALA A 40 7.65 -10.12 4.39
C ALA A 40 7.80 -11.62 4.14
N ARG A 41 7.28 -12.45 5.05
CA ARG A 41 7.35 -13.91 4.90
C ARG A 41 6.36 -14.42 3.85
N ILE A 42 5.24 -13.72 3.67
CA ILE A 42 4.15 -14.12 2.77
C ILE A 42 3.57 -12.88 2.07
N PRO A 43 4.35 -12.15 1.25
CA PRO A 43 3.90 -10.85 0.73
C PRO A 43 2.65 -10.93 -0.12
N ASP A 44 2.49 -11.98 -0.90
CA ASP A 44 1.30 -12.12 -1.74
C ASP A 44 0.08 -12.56 -0.93
N ALA A 45 0.26 -13.54 -0.04
CA ALA A 45 -0.84 -14.04 0.78
C ALA A 45 -1.35 -12.99 1.78
N SER A 46 -0.50 -12.07 2.20
CA SER A 46 -0.87 -11.04 3.16
C SER A 46 -1.45 -9.77 2.53
N LYS A 47 -1.49 -9.69 1.20
CA LYS A 47 -2.09 -8.53 0.54
C LYS A 47 -3.62 -8.57 0.68
N ASN A 48 -4.22 -7.39 0.67
CA ASN A 48 -5.67 -7.27 0.66
C ASN A 48 -6.12 -6.89 -0.76
N PRO A 49 -6.84 -7.78 -1.47
CA PRO A 49 -7.28 -7.49 -2.84
C PRO A 49 -8.14 -6.23 -2.94
N LEU A 50 -8.92 -5.93 -1.92
CA LEU A 50 -9.74 -4.73 -1.91
C LEU A 50 -8.87 -3.47 -1.89
N ILE A 51 -7.81 -3.48 -1.10
CA ILE A 51 -6.87 -2.36 -1.05
C ILE A 51 -6.18 -2.20 -2.40
N ASP A 52 -5.75 -3.29 -3.03
CA ASP A 52 -5.15 -3.24 -4.36
C ASP A 52 -6.09 -2.58 -5.37
N GLU A 53 -7.36 -2.98 -5.37
CA GLU A 53 -8.35 -2.44 -6.30
C GLU A 53 -8.57 -0.95 -6.06
N LEU A 54 -8.76 -0.55 -4.80
CA LEU A 54 -9.10 0.83 -4.46
C LEU A 54 -7.92 1.79 -4.62
N THR A 55 -6.69 1.30 -4.54
CA THR A 55 -5.50 2.13 -4.61
C THR A 55 -4.78 2.06 -5.96
N ALA A 56 -5.39 1.44 -6.96
CA ALA A 56 -4.75 1.20 -8.26
C ALA A 56 -4.25 2.49 -8.93
N HIS A 57 -4.89 3.62 -8.66
CA HIS A 57 -4.53 4.92 -9.26
C HIS A 57 -3.80 5.86 -8.31
N LYS A 58 -3.42 5.36 -7.14
CA LYS A 58 -2.72 6.17 -6.14
C LYS A 58 -1.27 5.70 -6.01
N PRO A 59 -0.32 6.62 -5.74
CA PRO A 59 1.02 6.20 -5.34
C PRO A 59 0.95 5.34 -4.09
N ARG A 60 1.72 4.25 -4.08
CA ARG A 60 1.72 3.32 -2.95
C ARG A 60 3.13 3.04 -2.47
N LEU A 61 3.27 3.01 -1.15
CA LEU A 61 4.47 2.51 -0.49
C LEU A 61 4.11 1.21 0.22
N ILE A 62 4.69 0.11 -0.22
CA ILE A 62 4.44 -1.21 0.37
C ILE A 62 5.56 -1.51 1.35
N LEU A 63 5.19 -1.71 2.62
CA LEU A 63 6.14 -2.06 3.66
C LEU A 63 6.01 -3.56 3.94
N LEU A 64 7.08 -4.30 3.67
CA LEU A 64 7.16 -5.71 4.00
C LEU A 64 7.70 -5.82 5.43
N SER A 65 6.79 -6.01 6.38
CA SER A 65 7.14 -6.08 7.79
C SER A 65 7.76 -7.43 8.14
N LYS A 66 8.38 -7.51 9.33
CA LYS A 66 9.01 -8.74 9.83
C LYS A 66 10.15 -9.23 8.95
N LYS A 67 10.94 -8.31 8.41
CA LYS A 67 12.06 -8.68 7.54
C LYS A 67 13.09 -9.56 8.25
N ASP A 68 13.21 -9.42 9.57
CA ASP A 68 14.09 -10.23 10.39
C ASP A 68 13.72 -11.71 10.38
N LYS A 69 12.49 -12.04 10.02
CA LYS A 69 11.96 -13.41 9.96
C LYS A 69 11.81 -13.92 8.54
N ALA A 70 12.24 -13.17 7.55
CA ALA A 70 12.14 -13.53 6.15
C ALA A 70 13.53 -13.68 5.53
N ASP A 71 13.62 -14.44 4.43
CA ASP A 71 14.86 -14.58 3.69
C ASP A 71 15.15 -13.27 2.95
N PRO A 72 16.32 -12.63 3.17
CA PRO A 72 16.63 -11.34 2.53
C PRO A 72 16.65 -11.41 1.01
N GLN A 73 17.08 -12.52 0.43
CA GLN A 73 17.12 -12.66 -1.02
C GLN A 73 15.71 -12.75 -1.60
N ILE A 74 14.84 -13.48 -0.93
CA ILE A 74 13.44 -13.61 -1.35
C ILE A 74 12.73 -12.27 -1.18
N SER A 75 13.00 -11.56 -0.09
CA SER A 75 12.43 -10.23 0.12
C SER A 75 12.87 -9.25 -0.97
N ALA A 76 14.13 -9.29 -1.37
CA ALA A 76 14.64 -8.45 -2.45
C ALA A 76 13.94 -8.76 -3.78
N ALA A 77 13.70 -10.05 -4.06
CA ALA A 77 12.99 -10.45 -5.25
C ALA A 77 11.55 -9.94 -5.26
N TRP A 78 10.87 -10.01 -4.11
CA TRP A 78 9.51 -9.47 -4.00
C TRP A 78 9.48 -7.96 -4.18
N ILE A 79 10.44 -7.25 -3.58
CA ILE A 79 10.54 -5.81 -3.76
C ILE A 79 10.66 -5.46 -5.24
N ALA A 80 11.55 -6.13 -5.95
CA ALA A 80 11.73 -5.90 -7.38
C ALA A 80 10.45 -6.18 -8.17
N ALA A 81 9.71 -7.23 -7.80
CA ALA A 81 8.47 -7.59 -8.48
C ALA A 81 7.33 -6.61 -8.21
N LEU A 82 7.29 -6.02 -7.01
CA LEU A 82 6.22 -5.12 -6.60
C LEU A 82 6.42 -3.69 -7.09
N GLU A 83 7.65 -3.26 -7.26
CA GLU A 83 7.94 -1.88 -7.64
C GLU A 83 7.51 -1.57 -9.08
N LYS A 84 6.87 -0.44 -9.24
CA LYS A 84 6.41 0.11 -10.52
C LYS A 84 6.60 1.62 -10.49
N ALA A 85 6.12 2.33 -11.52
CA ALA A 85 6.32 3.78 -11.64
C ALA A 85 5.93 4.58 -10.40
N GLU A 86 4.80 4.25 -9.78
CA GLU A 86 4.33 4.96 -8.58
C GLU A 86 4.06 4.00 -7.43
N VAL A 87 4.79 2.89 -7.40
CA VAL A 87 4.72 1.90 -6.32
C VAL A 87 6.15 1.59 -5.88
N LYS A 88 6.44 1.87 -4.62
CA LYS A 88 7.71 1.50 -3.99
C LYS A 88 7.47 0.44 -2.93
N ALA A 89 8.46 -0.39 -2.71
CA ALA A 89 8.41 -1.41 -1.68
C ALA A 89 9.71 -1.42 -0.90
N MET A 90 9.63 -1.70 0.40
CA MET A 90 10.81 -1.86 1.23
C MET A 90 10.56 -2.88 2.33
N ALA A 91 11.61 -3.62 2.68
CA ALA A 91 11.55 -4.55 3.80
C ALA A 91 11.91 -3.80 5.08
N VAL A 92 11.12 -4.00 6.12
CA VAL A 92 11.26 -3.24 7.36
C VAL A 92 11.11 -4.14 8.59
N ASP A 93 11.73 -3.72 9.67
CA ASP A 93 11.55 -4.29 11.00
C ASP A 93 10.94 -3.20 11.88
N LEU A 94 9.61 -3.25 12.02
CA LEU A 94 8.87 -2.21 12.73
C LEU A 94 9.23 -2.11 14.21
N LEU A 95 9.75 -3.19 14.79
CA LEU A 95 10.07 -3.21 16.22
C LEU A 95 11.47 -2.71 16.54
N HIS A 96 12.42 -2.87 15.62
CA HIS A 96 13.84 -2.65 15.89
C HIS A 96 14.49 -1.55 15.07
N GLU A 97 13.82 -1.07 14.03
CA GLU A 97 14.36 -0.02 13.17
C GLU A 97 13.69 1.32 13.41
N LYS A 98 14.47 2.39 13.23
CA LYS A 98 13.91 3.74 13.14
C LYS A 98 13.61 4.01 11.69
N LEU A 99 12.32 3.92 11.34
CA LEU A 99 11.87 3.94 9.96
C LEU A 99 11.44 5.32 9.47
N GLU A 100 11.28 6.28 10.34
CA GLU A 100 10.74 7.58 10.00
C GLU A 100 11.42 8.22 8.79
N LYS A 101 12.75 8.28 8.80
CA LYS A 101 13.49 8.89 7.68
C LYS A 101 13.35 8.11 6.38
N ARG A 102 13.39 6.78 6.48
CA ARG A 102 13.27 5.93 5.29
C ARG A 102 11.88 6.04 4.67
N ILE A 103 10.86 6.03 5.49
CA ILE A 103 9.48 6.14 5.02
C ILE A 103 9.24 7.53 4.44
N THR A 104 9.72 8.57 5.12
CA THR A 104 9.58 9.94 4.63
C THR A 104 10.28 10.12 3.29
N ALA A 105 11.49 9.61 3.14
CA ALA A 105 12.24 9.71 1.89
C ALA A 105 11.50 8.99 0.75
N ALA A 106 11.00 7.79 1.00
CA ALA A 106 10.25 7.03 0.01
C ALA A 106 8.95 7.73 -0.38
N ALA A 107 8.26 8.31 0.60
CA ALA A 107 7.04 9.05 0.35
C ALA A 107 7.31 10.29 -0.51
N GLN A 108 8.39 11.01 -0.23
CA GLN A 108 8.77 12.17 -1.02
C GLN A 108 9.10 11.81 -2.47
N GLU A 109 9.78 10.69 -2.69
CA GLU A 109 10.06 10.23 -4.05
C GLU A 109 8.79 9.86 -4.80
N LEU A 110 7.85 9.22 -4.13
CA LEU A 110 6.56 8.87 -4.74
C LEU A 110 5.75 10.10 -5.08
N MET A 111 5.72 11.08 -4.20
CA MET A 111 5.00 12.33 -4.45
C MET A 111 5.66 13.13 -5.58
N LYS A 112 6.98 13.13 -5.66
CA LYS A 112 7.69 13.77 -6.75
C LYS A 112 7.33 13.13 -8.09
N ALA A 113 7.28 11.82 -8.15
CA ALA A 113 6.89 11.10 -9.35
C ALA A 113 5.45 11.43 -9.77
N LYS A 114 4.54 11.51 -8.79
CA LYS A 114 3.16 11.89 -9.04
C LYS A 114 3.07 13.31 -9.59
N ILE A 115 3.79 14.26 -9.01
CA ILE A 115 3.79 15.65 -9.44
C ILE A 115 4.31 15.76 -10.87
N GLU A 116 5.38 15.06 -11.19
CA GLU A 116 5.92 15.06 -12.55
C GLU A 116 4.94 14.48 -13.56
N ARG A 117 4.24 13.41 -13.20
CA ARG A 117 3.21 12.82 -14.05
C ARG A 117 2.07 13.81 -14.30
N MET A 118 1.63 14.50 -13.27
CA MET A 118 0.55 15.48 -13.39
C MET A 118 0.97 16.68 -14.21
N LYS A 119 2.22 17.11 -14.08
CA LYS A 119 2.76 18.19 -14.91
C LYS A 119 2.78 17.79 -16.39
N ARG A 120 3.21 16.57 -16.70
CA ARG A 120 3.20 16.10 -18.09
C ARG A 120 1.80 16.10 -18.68
N ARG A 121 0.78 15.89 -17.84
CA ARG A 121 -0.63 15.94 -18.28
C ARG A 121 -1.20 17.37 -18.24
N GLY A 122 -0.42 18.34 -17.81
CA GLY A 122 -0.87 19.72 -17.70
C GLY A 122 -1.85 20.01 -16.59
N LYS A 123 -2.05 19.07 -15.66
CA LYS A 123 -3.07 19.23 -14.63
C LYS A 123 -2.68 20.17 -13.50
N ILE A 124 -1.43 20.11 -13.06
CA ILE A 124 -0.96 20.92 -11.92
C ILE A 124 -0.87 22.39 -12.29
N GLY A 125 -0.33 22.70 -13.47
CA GLY A 125 -0.21 24.08 -13.91
C GLY A 125 -1.53 24.83 -13.91
N ARG A 126 -2.61 24.13 -14.18
CA ARG A 126 -3.96 24.73 -14.17
C ARG A 126 -4.53 24.85 -12.78
N ALA A 127 -4.21 23.92 -11.91
CA ALA A 127 -4.75 23.90 -10.55
C ALA A 127 -4.25 25.03 -9.70
N HIS A 128 -3.10 25.58 -10.01
CA HIS A 128 -2.47 26.64 -9.23
C HIS A 128 -2.64 28.05 -9.81
N VAL A 129 -3.31 28.11 -10.89
CA VAL A 129 -3.69 29.40 -11.47
C VAL A 129 -5.02 29.90 -10.93
#